data_aebd16d1004401d1b5cdb7478e456f31
#
_entry.id   aebd16d1004401d1b5cdb7478e456f31
#
_cell.length_a   1.000
_cell.length_b   1.000
_cell.length_c   1.000
_cell.angle_alpha   90.00
_cell.angle_beta   90.00
_cell.angle_gamma   90.00
#
_symmetry.space_group_name_H-M   'P 1'
#
loop_
_entity.id
_entity.type
_entity.pdbx_description
1 polymer ?
#
loop_
_entity_poly.entity_id
_entity_poly.type
_entity_poly.pdbx_seq_one_letter_code
_entity_poly.pdbx_strand_id
1 'polypeptide(L)'
;MNLTTNYLGLSLKNPLVPSSSPLTRHISTLRQMEDAGAAAIVLYSLFEEEINRASHTLDRYLTEGTESFAEALSYFPEAPSYRAVGPDNYLNHIRRAKEALDIPIIGSLNGVSTGG
;
A
#
# COMPACT_ATOMS: atom_id res chain seq x y z
N MET A 1 -21.41 -15.52 -23.58
CA MET A 1 -21.76 -15.53 -22.14
C MET A 1 -21.40 -14.17 -21.55
N ASN A 2 -22.34 -13.54 -20.86
CA ASN A 2 -22.09 -12.26 -20.22
C ASN A 2 -21.67 -12.50 -18.78
N LEU A 3 -20.42 -12.22 -18.44
CA LEU A 3 -19.86 -12.35 -17.10
C LEU A 3 -19.83 -11.02 -16.34
N THR A 4 -20.39 -9.96 -16.88
CA THR A 4 -20.41 -8.64 -16.25
C THR A 4 -20.97 -8.72 -14.84
N THR A 5 -20.24 -8.14 -13.89
CA THR A 5 -20.53 -8.23 -12.46
C THR A 5 -20.46 -6.83 -11.85
N ASN A 6 -21.37 -6.53 -10.94
CA ASN A 6 -21.36 -5.27 -10.18
C ASN A 6 -20.75 -5.53 -8.80
N TYR A 7 -19.70 -4.78 -8.45
CA TYR A 7 -19.02 -4.89 -7.17
C TYR A 7 -18.52 -3.52 -6.71
N LEU A 8 -18.86 -3.14 -5.51
CA LEU A 8 -18.48 -1.83 -4.93
C LEU A 8 -18.88 -0.64 -5.82
N GLY A 9 -20.03 -0.73 -6.52
CA GLY A 9 -20.47 0.29 -7.45
C GLY A 9 -19.73 0.30 -8.79
N LEU A 10 -18.83 -0.67 -9.00
CA LEU A 10 -18.06 -0.81 -10.23
C LEU A 10 -18.71 -1.88 -11.13
N SER A 11 -18.76 -1.58 -12.42
CA SER A 11 -19.16 -2.57 -13.42
C SER A 11 -17.89 -3.30 -13.92
N LEU A 12 -17.78 -4.57 -13.56
CA LEU A 12 -16.61 -5.39 -13.89
C LEU A 12 -16.92 -6.31 -15.08
N LYS A 13 -15.92 -6.53 -15.95
CA LYS A 13 -16.05 -7.39 -17.11
C LYS A 13 -16.30 -8.85 -16.75
N ASN A 14 -15.88 -9.29 -15.57
CA ASN A 14 -16.09 -10.62 -15.03
C ASN A 14 -15.95 -10.59 -13.50
N PRO A 15 -16.28 -11.70 -12.78
CA PRO A 15 -16.20 -11.71 -11.32
C PRO A 15 -14.81 -12.05 -10.75
N LEU A 16 -13.78 -12.14 -11.59
CA LEU A 16 -12.43 -12.49 -11.12
C LEU A 16 -11.71 -11.28 -10.54
N VAL A 17 -11.58 -11.26 -9.23
CA VAL A 17 -10.92 -10.19 -8.49
C VAL A 17 -9.90 -10.82 -7.54
N PRO A 18 -8.60 -10.75 -7.86
CA PRO A 18 -7.56 -11.20 -6.93
C PRO A 18 -7.67 -10.49 -5.59
N SER A 19 -7.61 -11.27 -4.52
CA SER A 19 -7.72 -10.75 -3.16
C SER A 19 -6.41 -10.13 -2.69
N SER A 20 -6.49 -9.42 -1.56
CA SER A 20 -5.34 -8.85 -0.89
C SER A 20 -4.28 -9.92 -0.60
N SER A 21 -3.06 -9.72 -1.11
CA SER A 21 -1.94 -10.65 -0.92
C SER A 21 -0.61 -9.94 -1.15
N PRO A 22 0.51 -10.53 -0.70
CA PRO A 22 1.85 -9.97 -0.98
C PRO A 22 2.17 -9.85 -2.48
N LEU A 23 1.53 -10.64 -3.33
CA LEU A 23 1.71 -10.55 -4.78
C LEU A 23 1.31 -9.19 -5.35
N THR A 24 0.44 -8.45 -4.66
CA THR A 24 -0.02 -7.14 -5.11
C THR A 24 0.95 -6.00 -4.75
N ARG A 25 2.08 -6.30 -4.12
CA ARG A 25 3.10 -5.31 -3.77
C ARG A 25 3.92 -4.80 -4.97
N HIS A 26 3.94 -5.55 -6.06
CA HIS A 26 4.75 -5.24 -7.23
C HIS A 26 3.88 -4.92 -8.45
N ILE A 27 4.19 -3.83 -9.13
CA ILE A 27 3.46 -3.42 -10.34
C ILE A 27 3.56 -4.48 -11.44
N SER A 28 4.72 -5.14 -11.57
CA SER A 28 4.90 -6.21 -12.56
C SER A 28 3.92 -7.36 -12.34
N THR A 29 3.69 -7.76 -11.09
CA THR A 29 2.73 -8.82 -10.75
C THR A 29 1.29 -8.37 -11.02
N LEU A 30 0.97 -7.11 -10.73
CA LEU A 30 -0.35 -6.54 -11.02
C LEU A 30 -0.64 -6.57 -12.53
N ARG A 31 0.35 -6.25 -13.36
CA ARG A 31 0.23 -6.33 -14.82
C ARG A 31 -0.01 -7.76 -15.29
N GLN A 32 0.67 -8.73 -14.68
CA GLN A 32 0.44 -10.14 -14.98
C GLN A 32 -0.98 -10.58 -14.62
N MET A 33 -1.53 -10.09 -13.51
CA MET A 33 -2.92 -10.37 -13.11
C MET A 33 -3.90 -9.77 -14.12
N GLU A 34 -3.67 -8.56 -14.57
CA GLU A 34 -4.51 -7.91 -15.60
C GLU A 34 -4.45 -8.70 -16.90
N ASP A 35 -3.25 -9.08 -17.34
CA ASP A 35 -3.05 -9.86 -18.57
C ASP A 35 -3.69 -11.23 -18.47
N ALA A 36 -3.76 -11.81 -17.28
CA ALA A 36 -4.44 -13.10 -17.03
C ALA A 36 -5.96 -12.99 -17.02
N GLY A 37 -6.53 -11.79 -17.05
CA GLY A 37 -7.97 -11.58 -17.16
C GLY A 37 -8.66 -11.06 -15.91
N ALA A 38 -7.93 -10.62 -14.88
CA ALA A 38 -8.52 -10.02 -13.70
C ALA A 38 -9.36 -8.79 -14.07
N ALA A 39 -10.53 -8.66 -13.47
CA ALA A 39 -11.43 -7.54 -13.72
C ALA A 39 -11.17 -6.35 -12.80
N ALA A 40 -10.61 -6.60 -11.64
CA ALA A 40 -10.15 -5.63 -10.66
C ALA A 40 -9.10 -6.30 -9.78
N ILE A 41 -8.37 -5.55 -8.98
CA ILE A 41 -7.39 -6.11 -8.05
C ILE A 41 -7.55 -5.42 -6.70
N VAL A 42 -7.58 -6.21 -5.62
CA VAL A 42 -7.50 -5.70 -4.25
C VAL A 42 -6.03 -5.73 -3.82
N LEU A 43 -5.49 -4.58 -3.47
CA LEU A 43 -4.09 -4.46 -3.04
C LEU A 43 -3.89 -5.06 -1.65
N TYR A 44 -2.63 -5.36 -1.32
CA TYR A 44 -2.27 -5.77 0.03
C TYR A 44 -2.81 -4.76 1.06
N SER A 45 -3.12 -5.23 2.26
CA SER A 45 -3.73 -4.39 3.28
C SER A 45 -2.70 -3.50 3.97
N LEU A 46 -3.10 -2.25 4.20
CA LEU A 46 -2.41 -1.35 5.09
C LEU A 46 -2.99 -1.56 6.50
N PHE A 47 -2.13 -1.84 7.47
CA PHE A 47 -2.55 -2.10 8.84
C PHE A 47 -2.33 -0.86 9.72
N GLU A 48 -3.31 -0.53 10.54
CA GLU A 48 -3.22 0.57 11.50
C GLU A 48 -2.00 0.41 12.41
N GLU A 49 -1.69 -0.82 12.83
CA GLU A 49 -0.54 -1.11 13.67
C GLU A 49 0.79 -0.76 13.00
N GLU A 50 0.88 -0.93 11.69
CA GLU A 50 2.08 -0.56 10.92
C GLU A 50 2.25 0.96 10.91
N ILE A 51 1.17 1.69 10.74
CA ILE A 51 1.19 3.17 10.75
C ILE A 51 1.62 3.67 12.13
N ASN A 52 1.02 3.13 13.18
CA ASN A 52 1.34 3.50 14.56
C ASN A 52 2.78 3.15 14.92
N ARG A 53 3.25 1.98 14.50
CA ARG A 53 4.64 1.56 14.71
C ARG A 53 5.62 2.49 14.01
N ALA A 54 5.35 2.86 12.78
CA ALA A 54 6.19 3.78 12.02
C ALA A 54 6.22 5.15 12.68
N SER A 55 5.07 5.65 13.15
CA SER A 55 4.96 6.92 13.85
C SER A 55 5.75 6.92 15.17
N HIS A 56 5.59 5.88 15.99
CA HIS A 56 6.32 5.72 17.24
C HIS A 56 7.82 5.61 17.02
N THR A 57 8.24 4.89 16.00
CA THR A 57 9.66 4.75 15.66
C THR A 57 10.23 6.09 15.22
N LEU A 58 9.50 6.85 14.42
CA LEU A 58 9.93 8.19 14.01
C LEU A 58 10.04 9.14 15.19
N ASP A 59 9.03 9.16 16.06
CA ASP A 59 9.06 9.98 17.28
C ASP A 59 10.24 9.64 18.17
N ARG A 60 10.53 8.35 18.33
CA ARG A 60 11.65 7.85 19.08
C ARG A 60 12.99 8.31 18.48
N TYR A 61 13.11 8.25 17.17
CA TYR A 61 14.28 8.73 16.45
C TYR A 61 14.46 10.23 16.61
N LEU A 62 13.41 11.03 16.49
CA LEU A 62 13.46 12.47 16.64
C LEU A 62 13.78 12.86 18.09
N THR A 63 13.28 12.12 19.08
CA THR A 63 13.53 12.38 20.50
C THR A 63 14.94 11.97 20.91
N GLU A 64 15.43 10.82 20.48
CA GLU A 64 16.80 10.35 20.76
C GLU A 64 17.84 11.10 19.93
N GLY A 65 17.48 11.55 18.74
CA GLY A 65 18.33 12.31 17.84
C GLY A 65 18.65 13.73 18.33
N THR A 66 17.82 14.29 19.22
CA THR A 66 18.10 15.60 19.83
C THR A 66 19.14 15.52 20.95
N GLU A 67 19.37 14.33 21.51
CA GLU A 67 20.36 14.10 22.57
C GLU A 67 21.69 13.55 22.04
N SER A 68 21.69 12.86 20.91
CA SER A 68 22.88 12.33 20.26
C SER A 68 23.14 13.07 18.95
N PHE A 69 23.99 14.00 19.02
CA PHE A 69 24.72 14.78 18.01
C PHE A 69 24.44 14.56 16.52
N ALA A 70 24.68 15.62 15.75
CA ALA A 70 24.74 15.66 14.29
C ALA A 70 25.54 14.51 13.64
N GLU A 71 26.44 13.89 14.35
CA GLU A 71 27.15 12.68 13.89
C GLU A 71 26.22 11.48 13.70
N ALA A 72 25.21 11.32 14.55
CA ALA A 72 24.22 10.25 14.41
C ALA A 72 23.34 10.45 13.17
N LEU A 73 23.10 11.69 12.78
CA LEU A 73 22.34 12.01 11.56
C LEU A 73 23.10 11.63 10.28
N SER A 74 24.46 11.62 10.31
CA SER A 74 25.27 11.22 9.18
C SER A 74 25.46 9.70 9.10
N TYR A 75 25.22 8.97 10.20
CA TYR A 75 25.32 7.53 10.25
C TYR A 75 24.05 6.78 9.79
N PHE A 76 22.94 7.49 9.62
CA PHE A 76 21.68 6.90 9.15
C PHE A 76 21.27 7.50 7.80
N PRO A 77 22.02 7.16 6.71
CA PRO A 77 21.59 7.58 5.37
C PRO A 77 20.29 6.91 4.91
N GLU A 78 19.72 6.02 5.72
CA GLU A 78 18.50 5.27 5.43
C GLU A 78 17.21 5.91 5.97
N ALA A 79 17.25 7.18 6.39
CA ALA A 79 16.03 7.92 6.66
C ALA A 79 14.97 7.84 5.53
N PRO A 80 15.35 7.66 4.24
CA PRO A 80 14.37 7.38 3.18
C PRO A 80 13.65 6.04 3.31
N SER A 81 14.26 5.02 3.95
CA SER A 81 13.60 3.72 4.12
C SER A 81 12.47 3.77 5.14
N TYR A 82 12.50 4.72 6.05
CA TYR A 82 11.38 4.97 6.97
C TYR A 82 10.13 5.48 6.29
N ARG A 83 10.29 6.26 5.24
CA ARG A 83 9.17 6.73 4.42
C ARG A 83 8.52 5.60 3.63
N ALA A 84 9.22 4.49 3.48
CA ALA A 84 8.73 3.34 2.72
C ALA A 84 7.65 2.52 3.45
N VAL A 85 7.47 2.73 4.75
CA VAL A 85 6.54 1.95 5.58
C VAL A 85 5.30 2.76 5.96
N GLY A 86 5.23 4.04 5.60
CA GLY A 86 4.12 4.93 5.94
C GLY A 86 2.96 4.89 4.95
N PRO A 87 1.84 5.56 5.30
CA PRO A 87 0.68 5.64 4.43
C PRO A 87 0.97 6.29 3.08
N ASP A 88 1.94 7.20 3.02
CA ASP A 88 2.34 7.85 1.77
C ASP A 88 2.86 6.85 0.73
N ASN A 89 3.60 5.84 1.19
CA ASN A 89 4.11 4.80 0.30
C ASN A 89 2.96 3.96 -0.27
N TYR A 90 1.96 3.65 0.54
CA TYR A 90 0.77 2.94 0.11
C TYR A 90 -0.03 3.75 -0.92
N LEU A 91 -0.23 5.02 -0.66
CA LEU A 91 -0.93 5.93 -1.59
C LEU A 91 -0.17 6.07 -2.92
N ASN A 92 1.15 6.15 -2.88
CA ASN A 92 1.98 6.15 -4.09
C ASN A 92 1.86 4.84 -4.86
N HIS A 93 1.79 3.72 -4.16
CA HIS A 93 1.59 2.42 -4.79
C HIS A 93 0.23 2.36 -5.51
N ILE A 94 -0.83 2.84 -4.87
CA ILE A 94 -2.16 2.94 -5.50
C ILE A 94 -2.08 3.79 -6.77
N ARG A 95 -1.46 4.95 -6.70
CA ARG A 95 -1.30 5.86 -7.85
C ARG A 95 -0.57 5.17 -9.00
N ARG A 96 0.56 4.55 -8.71
CA ARG A 96 1.36 3.83 -9.71
C ARG A 96 0.60 2.66 -10.31
N ALA A 97 -0.15 1.93 -9.51
CA ALA A 97 -0.99 0.83 -10.00
C ALA A 97 -2.07 1.34 -10.94
N LYS A 98 -2.75 2.43 -10.57
CA LYS A 98 -3.79 3.03 -11.41
C LYS A 98 -3.25 3.58 -12.72
N GLU A 99 -2.03 4.09 -12.73
CA GLU A 99 -1.37 4.57 -13.95
C GLU A 99 -0.93 3.41 -14.86
N ALA A 100 -0.53 2.29 -14.26
CA ALA A 100 0.01 1.16 -15.00
C ALA A 100 -1.07 0.20 -15.54
N LEU A 101 -2.23 0.16 -14.90
CA LEU A 101 -3.32 -0.77 -15.23
C LEU A 101 -4.58 -0.03 -15.67
N ASP A 102 -5.35 -0.67 -16.54
CA ASP A 102 -6.64 -0.14 -17.00
C ASP A 102 -7.83 -0.64 -16.16
N ILE A 103 -7.60 -1.63 -15.30
CA ILE A 103 -8.65 -2.20 -14.44
C ILE A 103 -8.72 -1.46 -13.10
N PRO A 104 -9.88 -1.48 -12.42
CA PRO A 104 -10.01 -0.85 -11.10
C PRO A 104 -9.05 -1.44 -10.06
N ILE A 105 -8.49 -0.55 -9.24
CA ILE A 105 -7.60 -0.90 -8.13
C ILE A 105 -8.33 -0.57 -6.83
N ILE A 106 -8.39 -1.54 -5.93
CA ILE A 106 -9.11 -1.43 -4.66
C ILE A 106 -8.11 -1.45 -3.52
N GLY A 107 -8.08 -0.38 -2.74
CA GLY A 107 -7.27 -0.32 -1.53
C GLY A 107 -7.89 -1.18 -0.42
N SER A 108 -7.06 -1.66 0.48
CA SER A 108 -7.49 -2.44 1.64
C SER A 108 -6.87 -1.85 2.90
N LEU A 109 -7.69 -1.66 3.92
CA LEU A 109 -7.29 -1.07 5.18
C LEU A 109 -7.82 -1.92 6.34
N ASN A 110 -6.96 -2.26 7.28
CA ASN A 110 -7.32 -2.94 8.50
C ASN A 110 -7.12 -1.99 9.70
N GLY A 111 -8.24 -1.50 10.26
CA GLY A 111 -8.26 -0.68 11.44
C GLY A 111 -8.59 -1.49 12.68
N VAL A 112 -8.05 -1.08 13.83
CA VAL A 112 -8.31 -1.71 15.13
C VAL A 112 -8.95 -0.75 16.14
N SER A 113 -9.03 0.53 15.80
CA SER A 113 -9.63 1.56 16.65
C SER A 113 -10.57 2.46 15.86
N THR A 114 -11.43 3.22 16.57
CA THR A 114 -12.35 4.16 15.94
C THR A 114 -11.67 5.40 15.36
N GLY A 115 -10.42 5.65 15.75
CA GLY A 115 -9.63 6.76 15.22
C GLY A 115 -8.63 6.36 14.13
N GLY A 116 -8.61 5.07 13.80
CA GLY A 116 -7.69 4.54 12.81
C GLY A 116 -8.10 4.77 11.36
#